data_7e8d6c7f95bc583001a91da0d650f8c5
#
_entry.id   7e8d6c7f95bc583001a91da0d650f8c5
#
_cell.length_a   1.000
_cell.length_b   1.000
_cell.length_c   1.000
_cell.angle_alpha   90.00
_cell.angle_beta   90.00
_cell.angle_gamma   90.00
#
_symmetry.space_group_name_H-M   'P 1'
#
loop_
_entity.id
_entity.type
_entity.pdbx_description
1 polymer ?
#
loop_
_entity_poly.entity_id
_entity_poly.type
_entity_poly.pdbx_seq_one_letter_code
_entity_poly.pdbx_strand_id
1 'polypeptide(L)'
;PVEVAKSSTSIYIGSVSLSLDRLARTETGYAAAYNARVFPFFFESESGQFSIEFSDDQLRQIERGEQVNFTGTARNHRGRDRRITGRVTPTDAQSGAIKVRIFVTEKIRLVFETTYRFAEQ
;
A
#
# COMPACT_ATOMS: atom_id res chain seq x y z
N PRO A 1 -11.53 1.43 9.13
CA PRO A 1 -10.57 0.58 8.41
C PRO A 1 -10.68 0.74 6.91
N VAL A 2 -9.61 0.44 6.22
CA VAL A 2 -9.55 0.51 4.76
C VAL A 2 -9.17 -0.85 4.21
N GLU A 3 -9.91 -1.31 3.20
CA GLU A 3 -9.61 -2.52 2.46
C GLU A 3 -8.96 -2.17 1.14
N VAL A 4 -7.82 -2.79 0.85
CA VAL A 4 -7.10 -2.64 -0.41
C VAL A 4 -7.09 -3.99 -1.12
N ALA A 5 -7.58 -4.01 -2.35
CA ALA A 5 -7.63 -5.25 -3.12
C ALA A 5 -6.22 -5.75 -3.43
N LYS A 6 -6.06 -7.07 -3.44
CA LYS A 6 -4.79 -7.71 -3.77
C LYS A 6 -4.34 -7.26 -5.16
N SER A 7 -3.05 -7.01 -5.32
CA SER A 7 -2.48 -6.56 -6.58
C SER A 7 -1.18 -7.30 -6.89
N SER A 8 -0.74 -7.19 -8.13
CA SER A 8 0.52 -7.79 -8.55
C SER A 8 1.21 -6.92 -9.58
N THR A 9 2.51 -7.08 -9.71
CA THR A 9 3.31 -6.42 -10.72
C THR A 9 4.34 -7.40 -11.26
N SER A 10 4.70 -7.22 -12.52
CA SER A 10 5.72 -8.06 -13.17
C SER A 10 7.11 -7.55 -12.83
N ILE A 11 8.04 -8.48 -12.67
CA ILE A 11 9.47 -8.20 -12.53
C ILE A 11 10.19 -8.90 -13.67
N TYR A 12 11.51 -8.70 -13.77
CA TYR A 12 12.29 -9.25 -14.90
C TYR A 12 12.06 -10.74 -15.14
N ILE A 13 12.05 -11.53 -14.07
CA ILE A 13 11.71 -12.94 -14.13
C ILE A 13 10.63 -13.22 -13.10
N GLY A 14 9.36 -13.25 -13.52
CA GLY A 14 8.27 -13.57 -12.62
C GLY A 14 7.40 -12.38 -12.27
N SER A 15 6.83 -12.44 -11.09
CA SER A 15 5.93 -11.39 -10.58
C SER A 15 5.97 -11.30 -9.07
N VAL A 16 5.48 -10.18 -8.55
CA VAL A 16 5.29 -9.97 -7.11
C VAL A 16 3.81 -9.68 -6.87
N SER A 17 3.20 -10.43 -5.96
CA SER A 17 1.82 -10.20 -5.53
C SER A 17 1.82 -9.59 -4.14
N LEU A 18 1.10 -8.49 -3.97
CA LEU A 18 0.99 -7.78 -2.70
C LEU A 18 -0.41 -7.96 -2.13
N SER A 19 -0.47 -8.43 -0.89
CA SER A 19 -1.71 -8.52 -0.11
C SER A 19 -1.55 -7.74 1.18
N LEU A 20 -2.56 -6.93 1.50
CA LEU A 20 -2.62 -6.18 2.75
C LEU A 20 -3.81 -6.67 3.56
N ASP A 21 -3.61 -6.85 4.86
CA ASP A 21 -4.73 -7.00 5.78
C ASP A 21 -5.51 -5.68 5.80
N ARG A 22 -6.69 -5.69 6.41
CA ARG A 22 -7.50 -4.49 6.56
C ARG A 22 -6.69 -3.44 7.32
N LEU A 23 -6.51 -2.27 6.69
CA LEU A 23 -5.74 -1.17 7.28
C LEU A 23 -6.51 -0.53 8.42
N ALA A 24 -5.92 -0.52 9.61
CA ALA A 24 -6.51 0.07 10.79
C ALA A 24 -5.99 1.51 10.98
N ARG A 25 -6.86 2.38 11.47
CA ARG A 25 -6.51 3.78 11.72
C ARG A 25 -5.48 3.88 12.85
N THR A 26 -4.44 4.69 12.64
CA THR A 26 -3.43 5.01 13.64
C THR A 26 -3.41 6.51 13.87
N GLU A 27 -2.57 6.99 14.78
CA GLU A 27 -2.45 8.42 15.06
C GLU A 27 -1.99 9.23 13.85
N THR A 28 -1.18 8.64 12.97
CA THR A 28 -0.57 9.33 11.85
C THR A 28 -1.07 8.86 10.49
N GLY A 29 -1.91 7.84 10.44
CA GLY A 29 -2.40 7.31 9.18
C GLY A 29 -3.08 5.97 9.34
N TYR A 30 -2.61 4.97 8.60
CA TYR A 30 -3.14 3.61 8.59
C TYR A 30 -2.02 2.60 8.62
N ALA A 31 -2.26 1.45 9.23
CA ALA A 31 -1.28 0.37 9.30
C ALA A 31 -1.96 -0.99 9.16
N ALA A 32 -1.23 -1.95 8.60
CA ALA A 32 -1.68 -3.33 8.45
C ALA A 32 -0.49 -4.26 8.26
N ALA A 33 -0.71 -5.54 8.51
CA ALA A 33 0.22 -6.57 8.08
C ALA A 33 0.15 -6.71 6.57
N TYR A 34 1.26 -7.08 5.95
CA TYR A 34 1.32 -7.32 4.52
C TYR A 34 2.03 -8.62 4.19
N ASN A 35 1.74 -9.15 3.01
CA ASN A 35 2.45 -10.25 2.39
C ASN A 35 2.81 -9.88 0.96
N ALA A 36 4.07 -10.04 0.60
CA ALA A 36 4.54 -9.90 -0.76
C ALA A 36 5.09 -11.24 -1.21
N ARG A 37 4.42 -11.86 -2.18
CA ARG A 37 4.82 -13.16 -2.71
C ARG A 37 5.52 -12.99 -4.05
N VAL A 38 6.70 -13.55 -4.16
CA VAL A 38 7.51 -13.51 -5.37
C VAL A 38 7.37 -14.85 -6.10
N PHE A 39 6.93 -14.82 -7.37
CA PHE A 39 6.81 -16.02 -8.19
C PHE A 39 7.82 -15.93 -9.34
N PRO A 40 8.56 -17.00 -9.64
CA PRO A 40 8.54 -18.32 -8.97
C PRO A 40 9.49 -18.44 -7.77
N PHE A 41 10.16 -17.37 -7.38
CA PHE A 41 11.19 -17.39 -6.33
C PHE A 41 10.58 -17.12 -4.95
N PHE A 42 9.81 -18.07 -4.43
CA PHE A 42 9.09 -17.89 -3.17
C PHE A 42 9.98 -17.60 -1.96
N PHE A 43 11.26 -17.99 -2.01
CA PHE A 43 12.21 -17.67 -0.94
C PHE A 43 12.54 -16.19 -0.85
N GLU A 44 12.24 -15.41 -1.89
CA GLU A 44 12.36 -13.95 -1.89
C GLU A 44 11.12 -13.27 -1.30
N SER A 45 10.08 -14.03 -1.00
CA SER A 45 8.83 -13.47 -0.46
C SER A 45 9.04 -12.90 0.92
N GLU A 46 8.28 -11.85 1.24
CA GLU A 46 8.39 -11.22 2.54
C GLU A 46 7.02 -10.87 3.13
N SER A 47 7.00 -10.72 4.44
CA SER A 47 5.84 -10.27 5.19
C SER A 47 6.31 -9.26 6.24
N GLY A 48 5.39 -8.50 6.79
CA GLY A 48 5.73 -7.52 7.81
C GLY A 48 4.61 -6.54 8.06
N GLN A 49 4.98 -5.32 8.46
CA GLN A 49 4.06 -4.24 8.78
C GLN A 49 4.16 -3.13 7.74
N PHE A 50 3.01 -2.70 7.27
CA PHE A 50 2.83 -1.65 6.27
C PHE A 50 2.18 -0.46 6.97
N SER A 51 2.80 0.71 6.88
CA SER A 51 2.32 1.91 7.55
C SER A 51 2.32 3.06 6.56
N ILE A 52 1.19 3.72 6.39
CA ILE A 52 1.07 4.88 5.51
C ILE A 52 0.56 6.07 6.29
N GLU A 53 1.03 7.26 5.91
CA GLU A 53 0.73 8.49 6.61
C GLU A 53 -0.34 9.29 5.89
N PHE A 54 -1.35 9.71 6.64
CA PHE A 54 -2.39 10.61 6.17
C PHE A 54 -2.73 11.61 7.27
N SER A 55 -2.63 12.89 6.96
CA SER A 55 -3.11 13.93 7.84
C SER A 55 -4.64 14.03 7.78
N ASP A 56 -5.23 14.69 8.76
CA ASP A 56 -6.68 14.94 8.75
C ASP A 56 -7.08 15.77 7.53
N ASP A 57 -6.23 16.71 7.11
CA ASP A 57 -6.48 17.50 5.90
C ASP A 57 -6.51 16.63 4.65
N GLN A 58 -5.58 15.68 4.54
CA GLN A 58 -5.54 14.75 3.42
C GLN A 58 -6.79 13.86 3.39
N LEU A 59 -7.25 13.39 4.55
CA LEU A 59 -8.48 12.59 4.62
C LEU A 59 -9.70 13.42 4.19
N ARG A 60 -9.76 14.70 4.57
CA ARG A 60 -10.82 15.60 4.11
C ARG A 60 -10.77 15.83 2.60
N GLN A 61 -9.56 15.94 2.04
CA GLN A 61 -9.39 16.05 0.58
C GLN A 61 -9.94 14.80 -0.14
N ILE A 62 -9.68 13.62 0.40
CA ILE A 62 -10.22 12.37 -0.16
C ILE A 62 -11.75 12.39 -0.10
N GLU A 63 -12.34 12.84 1.01
CA GLU A 63 -13.79 12.95 1.13
C GLU A 63 -14.40 13.89 0.09
N ARG A 64 -13.67 14.94 -0.29
CA ARG A 64 -14.11 15.88 -1.33
C ARG A 64 -13.85 15.37 -2.76
N GLY A 65 -13.33 14.17 -2.92
CA GLY A 65 -13.03 13.60 -4.22
C GLY A 65 -11.70 14.06 -4.80
N GLU A 66 -10.83 14.66 -4.01
CA GLU A 66 -9.53 15.14 -4.47
C GLU A 66 -8.48 14.05 -4.42
N GLN A 67 -7.59 14.07 -5.39
CA GLN A 67 -6.44 13.16 -5.43
C GLN A 67 -5.42 13.56 -4.37
N VAL A 68 -4.89 12.57 -3.65
CA VAL A 68 -3.95 12.80 -2.55
C VAL A 68 -2.73 11.90 -2.71
N ASN A 69 -1.54 12.47 -2.56
CA ASN A 69 -0.29 11.71 -2.49
C ASN A 69 0.00 11.37 -1.03
N PHE A 70 0.59 10.21 -0.80
CA PHE A 70 0.96 9.78 0.55
C PHE A 70 2.35 9.15 0.56
N THR A 71 2.90 9.03 1.77
CA THR A 71 4.16 8.34 2.03
C THR A 71 3.95 7.30 3.12
N GLY A 72 4.90 6.38 3.23
CA GLY A 72 4.84 5.36 4.26
C GLY A 72 6.08 4.50 4.29
N THR A 73 6.02 3.46 5.10
CA THR A 73 7.13 2.51 5.30
C THR A 73 6.56 1.12 5.46
N ALA A 74 7.24 0.13 4.85
CA ALA A 74 6.99 -1.27 5.11
C ALA A 74 8.22 -1.85 5.79
N ARG A 75 8.04 -2.46 6.96
CA ARG A 75 9.12 -3.15 7.67
C ARG A 75 8.88 -4.64 7.56
N ASN A 76 9.83 -5.35 6.93
CA ASN A 76 9.68 -6.78 6.75
C ASN A 76 10.07 -7.58 7.99
N HIS A 77 9.83 -8.89 7.95
CA HIS A 77 10.10 -9.81 9.07
C HIS A 77 11.59 -9.91 9.44
N ARG A 78 12.47 -9.39 8.57
CA ARG A 78 13.92 -9.35 8.83
C ARG A 78 14.37 -7.99 9.38
N GLY A 79 13.41 -7.09 9.70
CA GLY A 79 13.70 -5.77 10.24
C GLY A 79 14.16 -4.75 9.21
N ARG A 80 14.04 -5.06 7.92
CA ARG A 80 14.43 -4.14 6.85
C ARG A 80 13.27 -3.24 6.46
N ASP A 81 13.53 -1.95 6.32
CA ASP A 81 12.53 -0.96 5.93
C ASP A 81 12.53 -0.73 4.43
N ARG A 82 11.33 -0.59 3.87
CA ARG A 82 11.09 -0.21 2.48
C ARG A 82 10.32 1.11 2.47
N ARG A 83 10.82 2.10 1.74
CA ARG A 83 10.10 3.35 1.57
C ARG A 83 8.91 3.15 0.64
N ILE A 84 7.80 3.80 0.97
CA ILE A 84 6.58 3.73 0.20
C ILE A 84 6.15 5.14 -0.19
N THR A 85 5.74 5.32 -1.43
CA THR A 85 5.00 6.49 -1.85
C THR A 85 3.78 6.04 -2.61
N GLY A 86 2.76 6.87 -2.70
CA GLY A 86 1.58 6.48 -3.44
C GLY A 86 0.63 7.62 -3.67
N ARG A 87 -0.51 7.27 -4.29
CA ARG A 87 -1.54 8.21 -4.68
C ARG A 87 -2.90 7.56 -4.53
N VAL A 88 -3.82 8.30 -3.93
CA VAL A 88 -5.22 7.92 -3.81
C VAL A 88 -6.02 8.78 -4.77
N THR A 89 -6.83 8.14 -5.62
CA THR A 89 -7.71 8.83 -6.57
C THR A 89 -9.14 8.37 -6.29
N PRO A 90 -9.92 9.16 -5.52
CA PRO A 90 -11.27 8.77 -5.17
C PRO A 90 -12.19 8.68 -6.40
N THR A 91 -13.07 7.67 -6.43
CA THR A 91 -14.17 7.58 -7.40
C THR A 91 -15.49 8.00 -6.76
N ASP A 92 -15.62 7.80 -5.44
CA ASP A 92 -16.75 8.27 -4.64
C ASP A 92 -16.27 8.49 -3.20
N ALA A 93 -17.18 8.77 -2.29
CA ALA A 93 -16.85 9.09 -0.90
C ALA A 93 -16.26 7.89 -0.13
N GLN A 94 -16.43 6.68 -0.63
CA GLN A 94 -16.07 5.46 0.09
C GLN A 94 -15.03 4.61 -0.60
N SER A 95 -14.74 4.86 -1.88
CA SER A 95 -13.85 4.00 -2.64
C SER A 95 -13.11 4.77 -3.73
N GLY A 96 -12.12 4.13 -4.30
CA GLY A 96 -11.35 4.71 -5.40
C GLY A 96 -10.19 3.82 -5.81
N ALA A 97 -9.30 4.41 -6.60
CA ALA A 97 -8.06 3.78 -7.04
C ALA A 97 -6.92 4.16 -6.12
N ILE A 98 -6.00 3.25 -5.92
CA ILE A 98 -4.79 3.49 -5.15
C ILE A 98 -3.60 2.95 -5.93
N LYS A 99 -2.54 3.76 -5.99
CA LYS A 99 -1.27 3.38 -6.58
C LYS A 99 -0.22 3.41 -5.48
N VAL A 100 0.52 2.31 -5.35
CA VAL A 100 1.54 2.16 -4.31
C VAL A 100 2.87 1.87 -4.99
N ARG A 101 3.89 2.63 -4.62
CA ARG A 101 5.27 2.39 -5.05
C ARG A 101 6.08 1.96 -3.85
N ILE A 102 6.73 0.81 -3.96
CA ILE A 102 7.60 0.27 -2.92
C ILE A 102 9.02 0.28 -3.44
N PHE A 103 9.92 0.97 -2.74
CA PHE A 103 11.32 1.08 -3.13
C PHE A 103 12.11 -0.05 -2.51
N VAL A 104 12.55 -0.98 -3.34
CA VAL A 104 13.38 -2.12 -2.92
C VAL A 104 14.84 -1.68 -2.81
N THR A 105 15.31 -0.90 -3.79
CA THR A 105 16.61 -0.22 -3.77
C THR A 105 16.42 1.16 -4.37
N GLU A 106 17.48 1.97 -4.41
CA GLU A 106 17.42 3.28 -5.05
C GLU A 106 17.03 3.22 -6.53
N LYS A 107 17.34 2.09 -7.19
CA LYS A 107 17.11 1.89 -8.62
C LYS A 107 15.90 1.02 -8.93
N ILE A 108 15.40 0.27 -7.95
CA ILE A 108 14.32 -0.69 -8.17
C ILE A 108 13.13 -0.29 -7.32
N ARG A 109 12.02 -0.03 -8.00
CA ARG A 109 10.74 0.22 -7.35
C ARG A 109 9.68 -0.69 -7.95
N LEU A 110 8.79 -1.15 -7.11
CA LEU A 110 7.63 -1.95 -7.52
C LEU A 110 6.41 -1.05 -7.48
N VAL A 111 5.62 -1.08 -8.54
CA VAL A 111 4.41 -0.26 -8.65
C VAL A 111 3.21 -1.18 -8.66
N PHE A 112 2.29 -0.95 -7.72
CA PHE A 112 1.04 -1.70 -7.59
C PHE A 112 -0.12 -0.73 -7.80
N GLU A 113 -1.04 -1.08 -8.68
CA GLU A 113 -2.26 -0.31 -8.92
C GLU A 113 -3.45 -1.19 -8.61
N THR A 114 -4.33 -0.71 -7.75
CA THR A 114 -5.50 -1.47 -7.33
C THR A 114 -6.60 -0.51 -6.85
N THR A 115 -7.55 -1.04 -6.10
CA THR A 115 -8.66 -0.28 -5.56
C THR A 115 -8.65 -0.36 -4.04
N TYR A 116 -9.29 0.60 -3.41
CA TYR A 116 -9.50 0.62 -1.98
C TYR A 116 -10.96 0.93 -1.67
N ARG A 117 -11.37 0.58 -0.46
CA ARG A 117 -12.70 0.89 0.05
C ARG A 117 -12.61 1.16 1.54
N PHE A 118 -13.27 2.25 2.00
CA PHE A 118 -13.46 2.46 3.41
C PHE A 118 -14.54 1.48 3.90
N ALA A 119 -14.17 0.67 4.88
CA ALA A 119 -15.08 -0.33 5.43
C ALA A 119 -15.77 0.22 6.67
N GLU A 120 -16.99 -0.24 6.92
CA GLU A 120 -17.70 0.05 8.18
C GLU A 120 -17.02 -0.70 9.33
N GLN A 121 -17.01 -0.05 10.47
CA GLN A 121 -16.49 -0.64 11.69
C GLN A 121 -17.52 -1.53 12.35
#